data_46bf109ed2e94c5e9a9bd12fc0272f8b
#
_entry.id   46bf109ed2e94c5e9a9bd12fc0272f8b
#
_cell.length_a   1.000
_cell.length_b   1.000
_cell.length_c   1.000
_cell.angle_alpha   90.00
_cell.angle_beta   90.00
_cell.angle_gamma   90.00
#
_symmetry.space_group_name_H-M   'P 1'
#
loop_
_entity.id
_entity.type
_entity.pdbx_description
1 polymer ?
#
loop_
_entity_poly.entity_id
_entity_poly.type
_entity_poly.pdbx_seq_one_letter_code
_entity_poly.pdbx_strand_id
1 'polypeptide(L)'
;MRKLLSLTMMALATSSAFAGGYRVSLQGQKQLAMGHTGVAVVNSAEVLFFNPAGAVYLEDRFSASVGANALFARTKFQSLENNLRNSTENTGTPFSAYIAYKATDWLSVGLAVYSPYGSAVEWDQDWEGAHLVNNIDLKAIYIQPIVSVKVSDEFSVGGGPIFVTGGVDFNRNVGRSVTDEQGNKTDVTIEAKNVTAWGWSAGFMVNPTDKVRLGVNYRSEITMEARDGDATFNQVPAYLADAPTSAQDIQLGNTTFNADLPLPAEITAGLSVQLTDKWLVAFDYNRAFWNVYDALVVDFKPTATSQVPQSYNPRNYKDASTYRFGAQYKHNDKFSFRAGIYYDESPVQNGYFAPETPRNDSTGYTGGLTYMITPNLGVDASFLYLHFSEVNASYDHYIEDGNTNVSFGGTYKNVVFSPGIGLSYKF
;
A
#
# COMPACT_ATOMS: atom_id res chain seq x y z
N MET A 1 1.65 -35.97 -28.31
CA MET A 1 1.89 -34.57 -28.73
C MET A 1 1.86 -33.69 -27.47
N ARG A 2 3.06 -33.44 -26.96
CA ARG A 2 3.28 -32.54 -25.80
C ARG A 2 3.43 -31.12 -26.35
N LYS A 3 2.54 -30.22 -26.00
CA LYS A 3 2.85 -28.78 -25.95
C LYS A 3 2.46 -28.30 -24.56
N LEU A 4 3.49 -28.10 -23.75
CA LEU A 4 3.44 -27.36 -22.48
C LEU A 4 2.87 -25.98 -22.78
N LEU A 5 1.82 -25.60 -22.06
CA LEU A 5 1.53 -24.20 -21.81
C LEU A 5 2.62 -23.67 -20.86
N SER A 6 3.58 -23.01 -21.42
CA SER A 6 4.42 -22.08 -20.64
C SER A 6 3.56 -20.85 -20.30
N LEU A 7 3.01 -20.87 -19.10
CA LEU A 7 2.42 -19.68 -18.47
C LEU A 7 3.58 -18.73 -18.15
N THR A 8 3.86 -17.84 -19.09
CA THR A 8 4.77 -16.71 -18.83
C THR A 8 4.02 -15.79 -17.89
N MET A 9 4.32 -15.88 -16.60
CA MET A 9 3.98 -14.83 -15.63
C MET A 9 4.72 -13.57 -16.06
N MET A 10 4.05 -12.73 -16.84
CA MET A 10 4.48 -11.38 -17.12
C MET A 10 4.24 -10.60 -15.82
N ALA A 11 5.31 -10.45 -15.03
CA ALA A 11 5.34 -9.58 -13.88
C ALA A 11 5.22 -8.13 -14.38
N LEU A 12 3.99 -7.64 -14.51
CA LEU A 12 3.68 -6.23 -14.64
C LEU A 12 3.85 -5.60 -13.25
N ALA A 13 5.07 -5.17 -12.97
CA ALA A 13 5.39 -4.40 -11.79
C ALA A 13 5.08 -2.93 -12.09
N THR A 14 3.98 -2.43 -11.55
CA THR A 14 3.65 -1.00 -11.58
C THR A 14 3.18 -0.56 -10.21
N SER A 15 3.63 0.60 -9.82
CA SER A 15 3.54 1.20 -8.50
C SER A 15 2.27 2.04 -8.31
N SER A 16 1.88 2.29 -7.09
CA SER A 16 0.58 2.87 -6.75
C SER A 16 0.65 3.88 -5.60
N ALA A 17 -0.13 4.95 -5.67
CA ALA A 17 -0.23 5.99 -4.65
C ALA A 17 -1.57 5.91 -3.87
N PHE A 18 -1.57 6.06 -2.52
CA PHE A 18 -2.76 5.81 -1.69
C PHE A 18 -2.89 6.69 -0.44
N ALA A 19 -4.10 6.73 0.17
CA ALA A 19 -4.36 7.31 1.49
C ALA A 19 -3.80 6.43 2.61
N GLY A 20 -3.55 6.99 3.79
CA GLY A 20 -3.04 6.25 4.93
C GLY A 20 -1.55 5.88 4.81
N GLY A 21 -0.66 6.85 4.65
CA GLY A 21 0.76 6.59 4.41
C GLY A 21 0.98 5.93 3.03
N TYR A 22 1.76 4.87 2.93
CA TYR A 22 1.97 4.07 1.72
C TYR A 22 1.13 2.77 1.69
N ARG A 23 -0.01 2.74 2.42
CA ARG A 23 -0.97 1.63 2.39
C ARG A 23 -1.86 1.67 1.15
N VAL A 24 -2.11 0.48 0.55
CA VAL A 24 -2.94 0.26 -0.63
C VAL A 24 -4.22 -0.47 -0.23
N SER A 25 -5.40 0.16 -0.35
CA SER A 25 -6.70 -0.44 -0.01
C SER A 25 -7.47 -0.86 -1.26
N LEU A 26 -6.92 -1.82 -2.02
CA LEU A 26 -7.48 -2.30 -3.31
C LEU A 26 -7.57 -3.83 -3.41
N GLN A 27 -7.50 -4.55 -2.28
CA GLN A 27 -7.55 -6.02 -2.26
C GLN A 27 -8.98 -6.50 -2.38
N GLY A 28 -9.19 -7.48 -3.27
CA GLY A 28 -10.47 -8.13 -3.48
C GLY A 28 -11.49 -7.27 -4.23
N GLN A 29 -11.96 -7.72 -5.39
CA GLN A 29 -12.86 -6.91 -6.23
C GLN A 29 -14.26 -6.75 -5.62
N LYS A 30 -14.76 -7.80 -4.95
CA LYS A 30 -16.08 -7.77 -4.30
C LYS A 30 -16.08 -6.86 -3.09
N GLN A 31 -15.06 -6.97 -2.23
CA GLN A 31 -14.95 -6.17 -1.03
C GLN A 31 -14.56 -4.72 -1.36
N LEU A 32 -13.71 -4.50 -2.36
CA LEU A 32 -13.43 -3.14 -2.85
C LEU A 32 -14.71 -2.43 -3.27
N ALA A 33 -15.57 -3.12 -4.04
CA ALA A 33 -16.86 -2.57 -4.45
C ALA A 33 -17.81 -2.27 -3.28
N MET A 34 -17.56 -2.82 -2.09
CA MET A 34 -18.31 -2.61 -0.83
C MET A 34 -17.59 -1.66 0.15
N GLY A 35 -16.86 -0.65 -0.32
CA GLY A 35 -16.12 0.24 0.58
C GLY A 35 -14.93 -0.44 1.24
N HIS A 36 -14.42 -1.51 0.65
CA HIS A 36 -13.35 -2.33 1.24
C HIS A 36 -13.72 -2.92 2.63
N THR A 37 -15.02 -3.20 2.85
CA THR A 37 -15.51 -3.95 4.01
C THR A 37 -15.36 -5.45 3.76
N GLY A 38 -14.91 -6.21 4.76
CA GLY A 38 -14.66 -7.64 4.52
C GLY A 38 -14.42 -8.49 5.76
N VAL A 39 -14.15 -7.88 6.92
CA VAL A 39 -13.71 -8.62 8.12
C VAL A 39 -14.79 -9.57 8.65
N ALA A 40 -16.06 -9.26 8.42
CA ALA A 40 -17.19 -10.12 8.76
C ALA A 40 -17.96 -10.61 7.53
N VAL A 41 -17.45 -10.38 6.29
CA VAL A 41 -18.12 -10.77 5.04
C VAL A 41 -17.51 -12.05 4.49
N VAL A 42 -18.33 -13.08 4.32
CA VAL A 42 -17.92 -14.38 3.80
C VAL A 42 -18.69 -14.66 2.51
N ASN A 43 -18.16 -14.28 1.37
CA ASN A 43 -18.82 -14.41 0.07
C ASN A 43 -17.89 -14.88 -1.08
N SER A 44 -16.57 -14.99 -0.82
CA SER A 44 -15.57 -15.46 -1.78
C SER A 44 -14.24 -15.75 -1.08
N ALA A 45 -13.25 -16.28 -1.81
CA ALA A 45 -11.90 -16.50 -1.32
C ALA A 45 -11.18 -15.20 -0.87
N GLU A 46 -11.68 -14.02 -1.24
CA GLU A 46 -11.13 -12.72 -0.80
C GLU A 46 -11.17 -12.56 0.73
N VAL A 47 -12.03 -13.32 1.44
CA VAL A 47 -12.07 -13.37 2.91
C VAL A 47 -10.71 -13.70 3.53
N LEU A 48 -9.84 -14.42 2.83
CA LEU A 48 -8.48 -14.76 3.28
C LEU A 48 -7.63 -13.51 3.60
N PHE A 49 -7.82 -12.41 2.88
CA PHE A 49 -7.16 -11.15 3.17
C PHE A 49 -7.81 -10.44 4.37
N PHE A 50 -9.15 -10.37 4.40
CA PHE A 50 -9.87 -9.55 5.37
C PHE A 50 -9.95 -10.19 6.75
N ASN A 51 -10.25 -11.49 6.81
CA ASN A 51 -10.28 -12.26 8.04
C ASN A 51 -10.11 -13.76 7.73
N PRO A 52 -8.92 -14.32 7.94
CA PRO A 52 -8.65 -15.73 7.71
C PRO A 52 -9.63 -16.69 8.36
N ALA A 53 -10.19 -16.32 9.53
CA ALA A 53 -11.16 -17.15 10.26
C ALA A 53 -12.46 -17.39 9.48
N GLY A 54 -12.78 -16.53 8.51
CA GLY A 54 -13.99 -16.68 7.70
C GLY A 54 -13.92 -17.79 6.66
N ALA A 55 -12.73 -18.26 6.30
CA ALA A 55 -12.56 -19.21 5.20
C ALA A 55 -13.29 -20.55 5.44
N VAL A 56 -13.43 -20.99 6.68
CA VAL A 56 -14.13 -22.24 7.03
C VAL A 56 -15.64 -22.14 6.85
N TYR A 57 -16.19 -20.93 6.75
CA TYR A 57 -17.62 -20.69 6.50
C TYR A 57 -17.96 -20.47 5.02
N LEU A 58 -16.99 -20.56 4.10
CA LEU A 58 -17.29 -20.59 2.68
C LEU A 58 -18.20 -21.77 2.35
N GLU A 59 -19.24 -21.53 1.57
CA GLU A 59 -20.24 -22.56 1.24
C GLU A 59 -19.64 -23.65 0.36
N ASP A 60 -18.87 -23.24 -0.65
CA ASP A 60 -18.27 -24.12 -1.63
C ASP A 60 -16.99 -24.78 -1.10
N ARG A 61 -16.69 -26.00 -1.54
CA ARG A 61 -15.50 -26.74 -1.13
C ARG A 61 -14.21 -26.10 -1.65
N PHE A 62 -14.27 -25.49 -2.82
CA PHE A 62 -13.19 -24.73 -3.42
C PHE A 62 -13.68 -23.34 -3.83
N SER A 63 -12.89 -22.32 -3.50
CA SER A 63 -13.13 -20.95 -3.91
C SER A 63 -11.82 -20.30 -4.33
N ALA A 64 -11.83 -19.64 -5.48
CA ALA A 64 -10.68 -18.86 -5.96
C ALA A 64 -11.14 -17.49 -6.47
N SER A 65 -10.31 -16.49 -6.28
CA SER A 65 -10.53 -15.15 -6.82
C SER A 65 -9.20 -14.58 -7.28
N VAL A 66 -9.19 -13.91 -8.43
CA VAL A 66 -8.05 -13.15 -8.92
C VAL A 66 -8.55 -11.85 -9.51
N GLY A 67 -7.84 -10.77 -9.27
CA GLY A 67 -8.22 -9.47 -9.82
C GLY A 67 -7.07 -8.49 -9.84
N ALA A 68 -7.22 -7.47 -10.67
CA ALA A 68 -6.30 -6.36 -10.77
C ALA A 68 -7.08 -5.05 -10.96
N ASN A 69 -6.46 -3.97 -10.54
CA ASN A 69 -6.97 -2.62 -10.69
C ASN A 69 -6.03 -1.80 -11.55
N ALA A 70 -6.56 -0.95 -12.42
CA ALA A 70 -5.80 0.13 -13.02
C ALA A 70 -5.97 1.36 -12.12
N LEU A 71 -4.89 1.81 -11.50
CA LEU A 71 -4.91 2.96 -10.61
C LEU A 71 -4.37 4.19 -11.34
N PHE A 72 -5.09 5.30 -11.24
CA PHE A 72 -4.70 6.60 -11.75
C PHE A 72 -4.72 7.59 -10.58
N ALA A 73 -3.55 8.07 -10.19
CA ALA A 73 -3.38 9.05 -9.12
C ALA A 73 -2.87 10.36 -9.69
N ARG A 74 -3.46 11.46 -9.26
CA ARG A 74 -3.03 12.80 -9.63
C ARG A 74 -2.86 13.66 -8.40
N THR A 75 -1.67 14.24 -8.28
CA THR A 75 -1.35 15.23 -7.25
C THR A 75 -1.06 16.57 -7.90
N LYS A 76 -1.68 17.63 -7.41
CA LYS A 76 -1.34 19.01 -7.74
C LYS A 76 -0.74 19.67 -6.50
N PHE A 77 0.34 20.39 -6.72
CA PHE A 77 1.04 21.18 -5.73
C PHE A 77 1.07 22.64 -6.16
N GLN A 78 0.87 23.56 -5.21
CA GLN A 78 1.11 24.98 -5.40
C GLN A 78 1.92 25.50 -4.23
N SER A 79 3.12 26.01 -4.53
CA SER A 79 4.03 26.58 -3.55
C SER A 79 3.42 27.77 -2.82
N LEU A 80 3.64 27.84 -1.51
CA LEU A 80 3.28 29.01 -0.70
C LEU A 80 4.29 30.15 -0.83
N GLU A 81 5.52 29.84 -1.25
CA GLU A 81 6.60 30.82 -1.34
C GLU A 81 6.50 31.69 -2.59
N ASN A 82 6.25 31.09 -3.75
CA ASN A 82 6.32 31.78 -5.05
C ASN A 82 5.12 31.52 -5.96
N ASN A 83 4.10 30.79 -5.49
CA ASN A 83 2.90 30.37 -6.24
C ASN A 83 3.16 29.50 -7.46
N LEU A 84 4.36 28.94 -7.64
CA LEU A 84 4.63 27.97 -8.71
C LEU A 84 3.73 26.74 -8.55
N ARG A 85 3.36 26.17 -9.67
CA ARG A 85 2.46 24.99 -9.73
C ARG A 85 3.15 23.84 -10.39
N ASN A 86 3.10 22.69 -9.72
CA ASN A 86 3.58 21.42 -10.22
C ASN A 86 2.47 20.37 -10.14
N SER A 87 2.56 19.34 -10.93
CA SER A 87 1.65 18.21 -10.83
C SER A 87 2.38 16.92 -11.16
N THR A 88 1.91 15.85 -10.58
CA THR A 88 2.36 14.50 -10.91
C THR A 88 1.15 13.63 -11.22
N GLU A 89 1.29 12.78 -12.24
CA GLU A 89 0.27 11.81 -12.64
C GLU A 89 0.92 10.43 -12.66
N ASN A 90 0.44 9.56 -11.78
CA ASN A 90 1.01 8.23 -11.59
C ASN A 90 -0.02 7.15 -11.88
N THR A 91 0.44 6.06 -12.47
CA THR A 91 -0.40 4.88 -12.74
C THR A 91 0.14 3.67 -12.02
N GLY A 92 -0.74 2.74 -11.67
CA GLY A 92 -0.37 1.51 -11.00
C GLY A 92 -1.32 0.37 -11.32
N THR A 93 -0.86 -0.88 -11.14
CA THR A 93 -1.67 -2.08 -11.36
C THR A 93 -1.60 -3.01 -10.15
N PRO A 94 -2.13 -2.61 -8.98
CA PRO A 94 -2.23 -3.52 -7.84
C PRO A 94 -3.10 -4.73 -8.20
N PHE A 95 -2.69 -5.87 -7.68
CA PHE A 95 -3.37 -7.13 -7.94
C PHE A 95 -3.57 -7.92 -6.64
N SER A 96 -4.49 -8.88 -6.69
CA SER A 96 -4.67 -9.86 -5.63
C SER A 96 -5.17 -11.19 -6.18
N ALA A 97 -4.76 -12.29 -5.54
CA ALA A 97 -5.15 -13.64 -5.88
C ALA A 97 -5.36 -14.45 -4.60
N TYR A 98 -6.42 -15.23 -4.55
CA TYR A 98 -6.84 -15.98 -3.39
C TYR A 98 -7.33 -17.36 -3.79
N ILE A 99 -6.94 -18.37 -3.03
CA ILE A 99 -7.44 -19.74 -3.17
C ILE A 99 -7.76 -20.27 -1.78
N ALA A 100 -8.99 -20.76 -1.59
CA ALA A 100 -9.44 -21.41 -0.37
C ALA A 100 -9.96 -22.80 -0.69
N TYR A 101 -9.61 -23.77 0.15
CA TYR A 101 -10.08 -25.14 0.09
C TYR A 101 -10.56 -25.62 1.43
N LYS A 102 -11.83 -26.03 1.50
CA LYS A 102 -12.42 -26.64 2.69
C LYS A 102 -12.03 -28.11 2.72
N ALA A 103 -11.05 -28.45 3.52
CA ALA A 103 -10.53 -29.82 3.66
C ALA A 103 -11.53 -30.72 4.38
N THR A 104 -12.17 -30.17 5.42
CA THR A 104 -13.27 -30.81 6.20
C THR A 104 -14.30 -29.74 6.57
N ASP A 105 -15.41 -30.15 7.22
CA ASP A 105 -16.42 -29.17 7.69
C ASP A 105 -15.91 -28.21 8.78
N TRP A 106 -14.79 -28.55 9.41
CA TRP A 106 -14.19 -27.75 10.48
C TRP A 106 -12.82 -27.15 10.13
N LEU A 107 -12.23 -27.51 8.97
CA LEU A 107 -10.88 -27.08 8.57
C LEU A 107 -10.88 -26.58 7.11
N SER A 108 -10.40 -25.37 6.94
CA SER A 108 -10.07 -24.81 5.61
C SER A 108 -8.62 -24.37 5.57
N VAL A 109 -8.01 -24.51 4.41
CA VAL A 109 -6.66 -24.00 4.09
C VAL A 109 -6.75 -23.05 2.91
N GLY A 110 -5.81 -22.12 2.82
CA GLY A 110 -5.81 -21.17 1.72
C GLY A 110 -4.44 -20.58 1.44
N LEU A 111 -4.37 -19.86 0.32
CA LEU A 111 -3.22 -19.06 -0.08
C LEU A 111 -3.73 -17.71 -0.58
N ALA A 112 -3.15 -16.64 -0.08
CA ALA A 112 -3.39 -15.29 -0.52
C ALA A 112 -2.10 -14.66 -1.05
N VAL A 113 -2.17 -13.97 -2.20
CA VAL A 113 -1.08 -13.16 -2.77
C VAL A 113 -1.65 -11.80 -3.09
N TYR A 114 -1.08 -10.74 -2.52
CA TYR A 114 -1.62 -9.40 -2.64
C TYR A 114 -0.57 -8.32 -2.34
N SER A 115 -0.83 -7.07 -2.78
CA SER A 115 0.05 -5.92 -2.55
C SER A 115 -0.66 -4.88 -1.66
N PRO A 116 -0.45 -4.92 -0.33
CA PRO A 116 -1.15 -4.01 0.60
C PRO A 116 -0.39 -2.71 0.85
N TYR A 117 0.87 -2.62 0.46
CA TYR A 117 1.72 -1.45 0.57
C TYR A 117 2.45 -1.17 -0.72
N GLY A 118 2.61 0.11 -1.03
CA GLY A 118 3.31 0.61 -2.19
C GLY A 118 3.19 2.13 -2.31
N SER A 119 4.08 2.74 -3.05
CA SER A 119 3.99 4.15 -3.43
C SER A 119 4.66 4.33 -4.78
N ALA A 120 4.03 5.11 -5.66
CA ALA A 120 4.69 5.64 -6.83
C ALA A 120 4.34 7.11 -6.95
N VAL A 121 5.36 7.91 -6.98
CA VAL A 121 5.26 9.34 -7.24
C VAL A 121 6.43 9.69 -8.14
N GLU A 122 6.16 10.41 -9.22
CA GLU A 122 7.16 10.93 -10.14
C GLU A 122 6.82 12.40 -10.43
N TRP A 123 7.68 13.29 -9.96
CA TRP A 123 7.57 14.73 -10.21
C TRP A 123 8.44 15.11 -11.40
N ASP A 124 8.15 16.26 -12.01
CA ASP A 124 9.02 16.83 -13.05
C ASP A 124 10.43 17.07 -12.47
N GLN A 125 11.48 16.84 -13.28
CA GLN A 125 12.87 16.92 -12.83
C GLN A 125 13.28 18.29 -12.25
N ASP A 126 12.66 19.36 -12.68
CA ASP A 126 12.97 20.74 -12.25
C ASP A 126 11.93 21.31 -11.26
N TRP A 127 11.12 20.46 -10.65
CA TRP A 127 10.14 20.94 -9.69
C TRP A 127 10.80 21.41 -8.38
N GLU A 128 10.17 22.35 -7.68
CA GLU A 128 10.75 23.02 -6.50
C GLU A 128 11.14 22.06 -5.36
N GLY A 129 10.44 20.96 -5.22
CA GLY A 129 10.67 19.96 -4.16
C GLY A 129 11.64 18.85 -4.56
N ALA A 130 12.36 18.97 -5.67
CA ALA A 130 13.28 17.94 -6.17
C ALA A 130 14.38 17.54 -5.16
N HIS A 131 14.73 18.42 -4.23
CA HIS A 131 15.65 18.13 -3.12
C HIS A 131 15.04 17.21 -2.05
N LEU A 132 13.73 16.99 -2.05
CA LEU A 132 13.03 16.03 -1.19
C LEU A 132 12.73 14.74 -1.95
N VAL A 133 12.23 14.85 -3.18
CA VAL A 133 11.93 13.71 -4.04
C VAL A 133 11.81 14.12 -5.50
N ASN A 134 12.39 13.35 -6.41
CA ASN A 134 12.07 13.36 -7.84
C ASN A 134 11.10 12.22 -8.15
N ASN A 135 11.49 10.99 -7.77
CA ASN A 135 10.60 9.84 -7.85
C ASN A 135 10.77 8.88 -6.66
N ILE A 136 9.72 8.13 -6.40
CA ILE A 136 9.74 6.95 -5.54
C ILE A 136 8.90 5.86 -6.18
N ASP A 137 9.42 4.63 -6.17
CA ASP A 137 8.70 3.41 -6.51
C ASP A 137 8.94 2.37 -5.40
N LEU A 138 7.95 2.22 -4.51
CA LEU A 138 7.95 1.27 -3.40
C LEU A 138 6.96 0.15 -3.68
N LYS A 139 7.40 -1.10 -3.55
CA LYS A 139 6.59 -2.30 -3.74
C LYS A 139 6.74 -3.26 -2.57
N ALA A 140 5.59 -3.79 -2.10
CA ALA A 140 5.57 -4.88 -1.13
C ALA A 140 4.46 -5.88 -1.52
N ILE A 141 4.87 -7.10 -1.84
CA ILE A 141 3.99 -8.21 -2.21
C ILE A 141 3.98 -9.19 -1.04
N TYR A 142 2.79 -9.52 -0.58
CA TYR A 142 2.55 -10.46 0.50
C TYR A 142 2.12 -11.82 -0.07
N ILE A 143 2.72 -12.88 0.46
CA ILE A 143 2.37 -14.27 0.17
C ILE A 143 2.03 -14.92 1.50
N GLN A 144 0.78 -15.32 1.66
CA GLN A 144 0.24 -15.75 2.95
C GLN A 144 -0.47 -17.10 2.83
N PRO A 145 0.15 -18.21 3.26
CA PRO A 145 -0.55 -19.44 3.55
C PRO A 145 -1.44 -19.27 4.80
N ILE A 146 -2.62 -19.85 4.77
CA ILE A 146 -3.67 -19.61 5.78
C ILE A 146 -4.29 -20.94 6.21
N VAL A 147 -4.58 -21.03 7.51
CA VAL A 147 -5.40 -22.09 8.10
C VAL A 147 -6.57 -21.44 8.83
N SER A 148 -7.76 -22.00 8.65
CA SER A 148 -9.00 -21.59 9.31
C SER A 148 -9.68 -22.79 9.96
N VAL A 149 -10.04 -22.65 11.22
CA VAL A 149 -10.61 -23.71 12.04
C VAL A 149 -11.96 -23.27 12.61
N LYS A 150 -13.01 -24.06 12.36
CA LYS A 150 -14.32 -23.90 12.99
C LYS A 150 -14.29 -24.63 14.33
N VAL A 151 -14.32 -23.87 15.42
CA VAL A 151 -14.30 -24.38 16.80
C VAL A 151 -15.70 -24.81 17.24
N SER A 152 -16.71 -24.02 16.83
CA SER A 152 -18.14 -24.36 16.94
C SER A 152 -18.85 -23.82 15.68
N ASP A 153 -20.16 -24.05 15.55
CA ASP A 153 -20.92 -23.49 14.42
C ASP A 153 -20.96 -21.96 14.46
N GLU A 154 -20.87 -21.38 15.65
CA GLU A 154 -20.88 -19.93 15.83
C GLU A 154 -19.48 -19.30 15.89
N PHE A 155 -18.41 -20.09 16.11
CA PHE A 155 -17.07 -19.53 16.37
C PHE A 155 -15.98 -20.20 15.54
N SER A 156 -15.15 -19.39 14.91
CA SER A 156 -13.95 -19.82 14.20
C SER A 156 -12.74 -18.94 14.51
N VAL A 157 -11.57 -19.51 14.27
CA VAL A 157 -10.27 -18.84 14.32
C VAL A 157 -9.49 -19.13 13.04
N GLY A 158 -8.62 -18.24 12.65
CA GLY A 158 -7.77 -18.46 11.47
C GLY A 158 -6.59 -17.51 11.45
N GLY A 159 -5.59 -17.86 10.65
CA GLY A 159 -4.39 -17.06 10.51
C GLY A 159 -3.31 -17.76 9.71
N GLY A 160 -2.16 -17.15 9.64
CA GLY A 160 -0.99 -17.72 9.00
C GLY A 160 0.19 -16.76 8.93
N PRO A 161 1.39 -17.28 8.63
CA PRO A 161 2.57 -16.47 8.39
C PRO A 161 2.39 -15.66 7.10
N ILE A 162 3.07 -14.54 7.03
CA ILE A 162 3.13 -13.67 5.86
C ILE A 162 4.59 -13.57 5.44
N PHE A 163 4.90 -14.02 4.23
CA PHE A 163 6.17 -13.73 3.58
C PHE A 163 6.00 -12.48 2.73
N VAL A 164 6.90 -11.51 2.89
CA VAL A 164 6.91 -10.27 2.11
C VAL A 164 8.12 -10.26 1.22
N THR A 165 7.94 -9.84 -0.03
CA THR A 165 9.03 -9.51 -0.95
C THR A 165 8.72 -8.20 -1.66
N GLY A 166 9.77 -7.41 -1.90
CA GLY A 166 9.59 -6.10 -2.54
C GLY A 166 10.89 -5.37 -2.77
N GLY A 167 10.80 -4.06 -2.90
CA GLY A 167 11.94 -3.20 -3.11
C GLY A 167 11.55 -1.73 -3.16
N VAL A 168 12.56 -0.89 -3.25
CA VAL A 168 12.41 0.55 -3.39
C VAL A 168 13.39 1.07 -4.44
N ASP A 169 12.91 1.99 -5.27
CA ASP A 169 13.69 2.90 -6.08
C ASP A 169 13.29 4.32 -5.67
N PHE A 170 14.26 5.14 -5.30
CA PHE A 170 14.02 6.50 -4.84
C PHE A 170 15.12 7.41 -5.38
N ASN A 171 14.73 8.53 -5.98
CA ASN A 171 15.64 9.55 -6.47
C ASN A 171 15.27 10.94 -5.92
N ARG A 172 16.28 11.70 -5.59
CA ARG A 172 16.17 13.14 -5.24
C ARG A 172 17.44 13.89 -5.58
N ASN A 173 17.33 15.22 -5.69
CA ASN A 173 18.51 16.06 -5.74
C ASN A 173 19.21 16.10 -4.37
N VAL A 174 20.53 16.15 -4.37
CA VAL A 174 21.35 16.20 -3.15
C VAL A 174 21.09 17.49 -2.36
N GLY A 175 20.80 18.59 -3.08
CA GLY A 175 20.47 19.88 -2.50
C GLY A 175 19.76 20.79 -3.51
N ARG A 176 19.25 21.92 -3.04
CA ARG A 176 18.52 22.87 -3.91
C ARG A 176 19.41 23.51 -4.96
N SER A 177 20.69 23.76 -4.66
CA SER A 177 21.62 24.51 -5.48
C SER A 177 22.85 23.73 -5.96
N VAL A 178 23.01 22.47 -5.56
CA VAL A 178 24.16 21.66 -5.95
C VAL A 178 24.07 21.26 -7.41
N THR A 179 25.07 21.68 -8.21
CA THR A 179 25.14 21.41 -9.64
C THR A 179 26.56 21.04 -10.03
N ASP A 180 26.69 20.25 -11.10
CA ASP A 180 27.99 20.02 -11.75
C ASP A 180 28.50 21.28 -12.48
N GLU A 181 29.65 21.18 -13.12
CA GLU A 181 30.28 22.27 -13.86
C GLU A 181 29.52 22.66 -15.15
N GLN A 182 28.57 21.81 -15.60
CA GLN A 182 27.69 22.03 -16.73
C GLN A 182 26.34 22.64 -16.32
N GLY A 183 26.09 22.78 -14.99
CA GLY A 183 24.86 23.34 -14.45
C GLY A 183 23.74 22.29 -14.25
N ASN A 184 24.02 20.98 -14.42
CA ASN A 184 23.07 19.92 -14.13
C ASN A 184 22.96 19.69 -12.63
N LYS A 185 21.76 19.41 -12.13
CA LYS A 185 21.55 19.11 -10.71
C LYS A 185 22.21 17.80 -10.30
N THR A 186 22.94 17.83 -9.18
CA THR A 186 23.47 16.62 -8.57
C THR A 186 22.31 15.86 -7.90
N ASP A 187 22.14 14.60 -8.24
CA ASP A 187 21.10 13.74 -7.65
C ASP A 187 21.68 12.46 -7.04
N VAL A 188 20.88 11.82 -6.20
CA VAL A 188 21.15 10.49 -5.67
C VAL A 188 19.97 9.58 -5.96
N THR A 189 20.29 8.41 -6.52
CA THR A 189 19.36 7.29 -6.67
C THR A 189 19.72 6.22 -5.66
N ILE A 190 18.77 5.82 -4.82
CA ILE A 190 18.91 4.65 -3.94
C ILE A 190 17.98 3.54 -4.44
N GLU A 191 18.54 2.35 -4.63
CA GLU A 191 17.81 1.19 -5.11
C GLU A 191 18.07 -0.02 -4.22
N ALA A 192 17.00 -0.67 -3.74
CA ALA A 192 17.07 -1.96 -3.06
C ALA A 192 16.05 -2.91 -3.68
N LYS A 193 16.53 -4.05 -4.18
CA LYS A 193 15.72 -5.09 -4.81
C LYS A 193 15.66 -6.35 -3.94
N ASN A 194 14.59 -7.14 -4.14
CA ASN A 194 14.42 -8.43 -3.48
C ASN A 194 14.53 -8.37 -1.95
N VAL A 195 14.11 -7.24 -1.36
CA VAL A 195 13.99 -7.10 0.10
C VAL A 195 12.91 -8.08 0.58
N THR A 196 13.24 -8.88 1.59
CA THR A 196 12.32 -9.88 2.14
C THR A 196 12.10 -9.64 3.63
N ALA A 197 10.89 -9.95 4.08
CA ALA A 197 10.51 -9.82 5.48
C ALA A 197 9.44 -10.85 5.86
N TRP A 198 9.18 -11.00 7.15
CA TRP A 198 8.19 -11.92 7.67
C TRP A 198 7.26 -11.25 8.65
N GLY A 199 6.01 -11.65 8.61
CA GLY A 199 4.99 -11.28 9.58
C GLY A 199 3.97 -12.39 9.72
N TRP A 200 2.83 -12.05 10.31
CA TRP A 200 1.72 -12.97 10.50
C TRP A 200 0.39 -12.23 10.60
N SER A 201 -0.70 -12.93 10.37
CA SER A 201 -2.03 -12.46 10.76
C SER A 201 -2.82 -13.54 11.50
N ALA A 202 -3.71 -13.09 12.37
CA ALA A 202 -4.65 -13.95 13.06
C ALA A 202 -5.98 -13.21 13.25
N GLY A 203 -7.08 -13.96 13.13
CA GLY A 203 -8.41 -13.43 13.34
C GLY A 203 -9.35 -14.44 13.94
N PHE A 204 -10.49 -13.94 14.37
CA PHE A 204 -11.62 -14.75 14.77
C PHE A 204 -12.92 -14.23 14.17
N MET A 205 -13.90 -15.09 14.09
CA MET A 205 -15.25 -14.76 13.62
C MET A 205 -16.29 -15.40 14.54
N VAL A 206 -17.33 -14.64 14.82
CA VAL A 206 -18.48 -15.07 15.63
C VAL A 206 -19.75 -14.88 14.82
N ASN A 207 -20.57 -15.89 14.74
CA ASN A 207 -21.88 -15.89 14.08
C ASN A 207 -22.99 -16.02 15.14
N PRO A 208 -23.39 -14.93 15.83
CA PRO A 208 -24.41 -15.01 16.89
C PRO A 208 -25.76 -15.50 16.37
N THR A 209 -26.01 -15.31 15.09
CA THR A 209 -27.18 -15.81 14.34
C THR A 209 -26.79 -16.08 12.89
N ASP A 210 -27.64 -16.76 12.14
CA ASP A 210 -27.44 -16.99 10.69
C ASP A 210 -27.37 -15.69 9.86
N LYS A 211 -27.82 -14.57 10.44
CA LYS A 211 -27.88 -13.27 9.75
C LYS A 211 -26.83 -12.28 10.19
N VAL A 212 -26.17 -12.50 11.32
CA VAL A 212 -25.22 -11.57 11.93
C VAL A 212 -23.88 -12.23 12.08
N ARG A 213 -22.84 -11.58 11.56
CA ARG A 213 -21.44 -11.99 11.76
C ARG A 213 -20.65 -10.83 12.34
N LEU A 214 -19.77 -11.17 13.28
CA LEU A 214 -18.77 -10.29 13.86
C LEU A 214 -17.41 -10.88 13.57
N GLY A 215 -16.44 -10.04 13.24
CA GLY A 215 -15.08 -10.48 12.96
C GLY A 215 -14.05 -9.52 13.51
N VAL A 216 -12.91 -10.06 13.88
CA VAL A 216 -11.71 -9.29 14.21
C VAL A 216 -10.53 -9.95 13.51
N ASN A 217 -9.68 -9.15 12.89
CA ASN A 217 -8.42 -9.59 12.32
C ASN A 217 -7.29 -8.65 12.76
N TYR A 218 -6.18 -9.23 13.14
CA TYR A 218 -4.92 -8.53 13.43
C TYR A 218 -3.87 -8.98 12.42
N ARG A 219 -3.13 -8.00 11.89
CA ARG A 219 -1.91 -8.22 11.10
C ARG A 219 -0.75 -7.58 11.81
N SER A 220 0.34 -8.34 11.97
CA SER A 220 1.53 -7.86 12.67
C SER A 220 2.24 -6.75 11.92
N GLU A 221 2.99 -5.95 12.63
CA GLU A 221 4.04 -5.11 12.07
C GLU A 221 5.06 -5.96 11.31
N ILE A 222 5.60 -5.40 10.22
CA ILE A 222 6.64 -6.03 9.40
C ILE A 222 7.64 -4.94 9.02
N THR A 223 8.92 -5.13 9.33
CA THR A 223 9.97 -4.22 8.89
C THR A 223 10.65 -4.78 7.65
N MET A 224 10.60 -4.03 6.56
CA MET A 224 11.38 -4.31 5.36
C MET A 224 12.77 -3.71 5.54
N GLU A 225 13.77 -4.59 5.65
CA GLU A 225 15.16 -4.21 5.88
C GLU A 225 15.93 -4.23 4.56
N ALA A 226 16.16 -3.06 3.97
CA ALA A 226 17.09 -2.92 2.86
C ALA A 226 18.52 -2.98 3.41
N ARG A 227 19.30 -3.94 2.95
CA ARG A 227 20.70 -4.13 3.32
C ARG A 227 21.56 -4.17 2.08
N ASP A 228 22.64 -3.41 2.08
CA ASP A 228 23.55 -3.29 0.93
C ASP A 228 22.84 -2.86 -0.37
N GLY A 229 21.81 -2.01 -0.27
CA GLY A 229 21.18 -1.39 -1.44
C GLY A 229 22.16 -0.45 -2.14
N ASP A 230 21.98 -0.26 -3.45
CA ASP A 230 22.84 0.59 -4.25
C ASP A 230 22.51 2.08 -4.06
N ALA A 231 23.53 2.92 -3.86
CA ALA A 231 23.41 4.37 -3.84
C ALA A 231 24.31 4.96 -4.92
N THR A 232 23.68 5.55 -5.94
CA THR A 232 24.36 6.13 -7.11
C THR A 232 24.20 7.63 -7.11
N PHE A 233 25.32 8.37 -7.11
CA PHE A 233 25.36 9.81 -7.21
C PHE A 233 25.68 10.21 -8.65
N ASN A 234 24.86 11.08 -9.24
CA ASN A 234 24.99 11.55 -10.62
C ASN A 234 25.29 13.05 -10.65
N GLN A 235 25.93 13.51 -11.71
CA GLN A 235 26.28 14.91 -11.94
C GLN A 235 26.98 15.55 -10.71
N VAL A 236 27.97 14.82 -10.15
CA VAL A 236 28.70 15.25 -8.97
C VAL A 236 29.75 16.29 -9.38
N PRO A 237 29.72 17.52 -8.82
CA PRO A 237 30.77 18.52 -9.08
C PRO A 237 32.12 18.07 -8.53
N ALA A 238 33.20 18.51 -9.16
CA ALA A 238 34.56 18.08 -8.81
C ALA A 238 34.91 18.31 -7.33
N TYR A 239 34.44 19.40 -6.71
CA TYR A 239 34.72 19.68 -5.30
C TYR A 239 34.01 18.73 -4.31
N LEU A 240 33.01 17.96 -4.74
CA LEU A 240 32.37 16.89 -3.97
C LEU A 240 32.78 15.49 -4.42
N ALA A 241 33.40 15.36 -5.59
CA ALA A 241 33.91 14.08 -6.12
C ALA A 241 35.34 13.79 -5.64
N ASP A 242 36.13 14.83 -5.41
CA ASP A 242 37.53 14.71 -5.01
C ASP A 242 37.67 14.22 -3.55
N ALA A 243 38.82 13.63 -3.26
CA ALA A 243 39.10 13.16 -1.92
C ALA A 243 39.05 14.32 -0.90
N PRO A 244 38.39 14.12 0.26
CA PRO A 244 38.23 15.17 1.26
C PRO A 244 39.58 15.63 1.80
N THR A 245 39.72 16.92 2.04
CA THR A 245 40.89 17.51 2.65
C THR A 245 40.84 17.47 4.18
N SER A 246 39.65 17.22 4.75
CA SER A 246 39.42 17.06 6.20
C SER A 246 38.43 15.90 6.46
N ALA A 247 38.40 15.42 7.70
CA ALA A 247 37.48 14.36 8.11
C ALA A 247 35.99 14.83 8.18
N GLN A 248 35.71 16.12 8.02
CA GLN A 248 34.38 16.68 7.95
C GLN A 248 33.89 16.94 6.52
N ASP A 249 34.75 16.79 5.52
CA ASP A 249 34.39 17.03 4.12
C ASP A 249 33.51 15.90 3.61
N ILE A 250 32.45 16.25 2.89
CA ILE A 250 31.56 15.30 2.22
C ILE A 250 32.19 14.94 0.88
N GLN A 251 32.23 13.63 0.59
CA GLN A 251 32.62 13.12 -0.71
C GLN A 251 31.47 12.28 -1.29
N LEU A 252 30.95 12.69 -2.45
CA LEU A 252 29.83 12.04 -3.13
C LEU A 252 30.35 11.05 -4.17
N GLY A 253 30.45 9.80 -3.82
CA GLY A 253 30.74 8.71 -4.73
C GLY A 253 29.75 7.57 -4.55
N ASN A 254 29.67 6.71 -5.55
CA ASN A 254 28.78 5.55 -5.47
C ASN A 254 29.15 4.65 -4.29
N THR A 255 28.13 4.21 -3.58
CA THR A 255 28.28 3.38 -2.38
C THR A 255 27.06 2.48 -2.21
N THR A 256 26.99 1.79 -1.07
CA THR A 256 25.80 1.06 -0.66
C THR A 256 25.14 1.73 0.56
N PHE A 257 23.88 1.39 0.81
CA PHE A 257 23.15 1.90 1.96
C PHE A 257 22.38 0.81 2.70
N ASN A 258 22.02 1.11 3.95
CA ASN A 258 21.03 0.38 4.71
C ASN A 258 19.87 1.31 5.06
N ALA A 259 18.65 0.77 5.02
CA ALA A 259 17.45 1.48 5.47
C ALA A 259 16.39 0.50 5.94
N ASP A 260 15.59 0.91 6.91
CA ASP A 260 14.46 0.17 7.43
C ASP A 260 13.15 0.88 7.10
N LEU A 261 12.19 0.15 6.54
CA LEU A 261 10.86 0.64 6.25
C LEU A 261 9.83 -0.16 7.04
N PRO A 262 9.21 0.41 8.08
CA PRO A 262 8.20 -0.27 8.86
C PRO A 262 6.85 -0.27 8.13
N LEU A 263 6.25 -1.45 7.99
CA LEU A 263 4.87 -1.65 7.58
C LEU A 263 4.05 -1.85 8.86
N PRO A 264 3.13 -0.94 9.21
CA PRO A 264 2.52 -0.91 10.53
C PRO A 264 1.65 -2.15 10.81
N ALA A 265 1.55 -2.52 12.07
CA ALA A 265 0.52 -3.44 12.50
C ALA A 265 -0.87 -2.84 12.30
N GLU A 266 -1.86 -3.70 12.09
CA GLU A 266 -3.25 -3.30 11.91
C GLU A 266 -4.20 -4.20 12.70
N ILE A 267 -5.22 -3.60 13.30
CA ILE A 267 -6.37 -4.34 13.82
C ILE A 267 -7.63 -3.87 13.11
N THR A 268 -8.46 -4.81 12.68
CA THR A 268 -9.75 -4.50 12.06
C THR A 268 -10.85 -5.27 12.78
N ALA A 269 -11.91 -4.58 13.18
CA ALA A 269 -13.13 -5.17 13.73
C ALA A 269 -14.29 -4.88 12.76
N GLY A 270 -15.13 -5.86 12.49
CA GLY A 270 -16.21 -5.73 11.53
C GLY A 270 -17.49 -6.42 11.95
N LEU A 271 -18.58 -5.93 11.40
CA LEU A 271 -19.93 -6.45 11.53
C LEU A 271 -20.54 -6.59 10.13
N SER A 272 -21.19 -7.72 9.86
CA SER A 272 -22.08 -7.85 8.70
C SER A 272 -23.46 -8.34 9.11
N VAL A 273 -24.48 -7.86 8.42
CA VAL A 273 -25.89 -8.21 8.66
C VAL A 273 -26.59 -8.55 7.35
N GLN A 274 -27.10 -9.77 7.25
CA GLN A 274 -27.99 -10.19 6.18
C GLN A 274 -29.41 -9.69 6.49
N LEU A 275 -29.76 -8.49 5.97
CA LEU A 275 -31.04 -7.85 6.25
C LEU A 275 -32.22 -8.65 5.65
N THR A 276 -32.04 -9.15 4.43
CA THR A 276 -32.97 -10.01 3.70
C THR A 276 -32.16 -11.00 2.86
N ASP A 277 -32.79 -11.93 2.20
CA ASP A 277 -32.13 -12.87 1.27
C ASP A 277 -31.35 -12.17 0.14
N LYS A 278 -31.66 -10.89 -0.10
CA LYS A 278 -31.04 -10.09 -1.18
C LYS A 278 -30.10 -9.02 -0.68
N TRP A 279 -30.23 -8.53 0.54
CA TRP A 279 -29.48 -7.40 1.07
C TRP A 279 -28.52 -7.81 2.18
N LEU A 280 -27.23 -7.57 1.97
CA LEU A 280 -26.18 -7.64 2.97
C LEU A 280 -25.64 -6.23 3.18
N VAL A 281 -25.45 -5.84 4.44
CA VAL A 281 -24.73 -4.62 4.84
C VAL A 281 -23.56 -4.98 5.73
N ALA A 282 -22.48 -4.20 5.66
CA ALA A 282 -21.29 -4.42 6.47
C ALA A 282 -20.69 -3.09 6.92
N PHE A 283 -20.05 -3.13 8.10
CA PHE A 283 -19.27 -2.04 8.65
C PHE A 283 -17.96 -2.59 9.21
N ASP A 284 -16.83 -1.93 8.87
CA ASP A 284 -15.52 -2.25 9.44
C ASP A 284 -14.88 -0.99 10.04
N TYR A 285 -14.25 -1.15 11.19
CA TYR A 285 -13.33 -0.20 11.79
C TYR A 285 -11.92 -0.78 11.75
N ASN A 286 -10.99 -0.06 11.17
CA ASN A 286 -9.58 -0.42 11.11
C ASN A 286 -8.74 0.61 11.87
N ARG A 287 -7.76 0.16 12.63
CA ARG A 287 -6.72 0.97 13.26
C ARG A 287 -5.37 0.48 12.77
N ALA A 288 -4.60 1.36 12.14
CA ALA A 288 -3.22 1.13 11.74
C ALA A 288 -2.27 1.87 12.70
N PHE A 289 -1.28 1.16 13.22
CA PHE A 289 -0.34 1.65 14.24
C PHE A 289 0.87 2.29 13.57
N TRP A 290 0.64 3.42 12.90
CA TRP A 290 1.65 4.14 12.13
C TRP A 290 2.73 4.83 12.99
N ASN A 291 2.54 4.94 14.32
CA ASN A 291 3.52 5.51 15.23
C ASN A 291 4.88 4.79 15.21
N VAL A 292 4.97 3.61 14.60
CA VAL A 292 6.23 2.91 14.33
C VAL A 292 7.10 3.62 13.28
N TYR A 293 6.50 4.48 12.41
CA TYR A 293 7.24 5.23 11.39
C TYR A 293 7.65 6.61 11.90
N ASP A 294 8.69 6.62 12.74
CA ASP A 294 9.26 7.83 13.37
C ASP A 294 10.15 8.61 12.38
N ALA A 295 11.02 7.93 11.66
CA ALA A 295 11.89 8.53 10.66
C ALA A 295 12.26 7.54 9.54
N LEU A 296 12.53 8.07 8.35
CA LEU A 296 13.28 7.36 7.31
C LEU A 296 14.76 7.67 7.46
N VAL A 297 15.51 6.67 7.87
CA VAL A 297 16.96 6.74 8.05
C VAL A 297 17.65 5.98 6.93
N VAL A 298 18.57 6.63 6.23
CA VAL A 298 19.39 6.02 5.19
C VAL A 298 20.85 6.11 5.64
N ASP A 299 21.43 4.95 5.97
CA ASP A 299 22.83 4.83 6.39
C ASP A 299 23.70 4.49 5.18
N PHE A 300 24.44 5.46 4.66
CA PHE A 300 25.39 5.24 3.59
C PHE A 300 26.69 4.62 4.14
N LYS A 301 27.23 3.62 3.44
CA LYS A 301 28.48 2.98 3.84
C LYS A 301 29.67 3.79 3.32
N PRO A 302 30.60 4.21 4.21
CA PRO A 302 31.78 4.93 3.76
C PRO A 302 32.70 4.03 2.92
N THR A 303 33.24 4.58 1.84
CA THR A 303 34.20 3.95 0.95
C THR A 303 35.39 4.86 0.72
N ALA A 304 36.38 4.44 -0.06
CA ALA A 304 37.52 5.29 -0.43
C ALA A 304 37.11 6.50 -1.31
N THR A 305 35.94 6.43 -1.95
CA THR A 305 35.44 7.46 -2.87
C THR A 305 34.07 8.01 -2.44
N SER A 306 33.57 7.63 -1.27
CA SER A 306 32.29 8.11 -0.75
C SER A 306 32.35 8.28 0.76
N GLN A 307 32.09 9.50 1.22
CA GLN A 307 32.00 9.90 2.63
C GLN A 307 30.69 10.68 2.82
N VAL A 308 29.57 9.97 2.63
CA VAL A 308 28.22 10.56 2.74
C VAL A 308 27.70 10.36 4.15
N PRO A 309 27.27 11.42 4.84
CA PRO A 309 26.66 11.30 6.16
C PRO A 309 25.32 10.58 6.10
N GLN A 310 24.91 10.00 7.24
CA GLN A 310 23.55 9.46 7.40
C GLN A 310 22.50 10.50 7.02
N SER A 311 21.50 10.08 6.23
CA SER A 311 20.34 10.91 5.93
C SER A 311 19.23 10.58 6.93
N TYR A 312 18.89 11.51 7.81
CA TYR A 312 17.83 11.38 8.80
C TYR A 312 16.64 12.23 8.41
N ASN A 313 15.50 11.59 8.10
CA ASN A 313 14.30 12.25 7.61
C ASN A 313 13.12 11.95 8.53
N PRO A 314 12.82 12.81 9.52
CA PRO A 314 11.71 12.60 10.44
C PRO A 314 10.36 12.45 9.72
N ARG A 315 9.54 11.50 10.19
CA ARG A 315 8.16 11.29 9.73
C ARG A 315 7.16 11.47 10.85
N ASN A 316 7.51 10.98 12.05
CA ASN A 316 6.72 11.14 13.27
C ASN A 316 5.23 10.89 13.04
N TYR A 317 4.91 9.77 12.39
CA TYR A 317 3.54 9.42 12.06
C TYR A 317 2.74 9.09 13.31
N LYS A 318 1.46 9.43 13.32
CA LYS A 318 0.50 9.02 14.35
C LYS A 318 -0.33 7.85 13.86
N ASP A 319 -0.86 7.08 14.79
CA ASP A 319 -1.85 6.05 14.46
C ASP A 319 -3.05 6.64 13.74
N ALA A 320 -3.60 5.90 12.78
CA ALA A 320 -4.70 6.34 11.95
C ALA A 320 -5.82 5.31 11.88
N SER A 321 -7.04 5.78 11.78
CA SER A 321 -8.25 4.96 11.73
C SER A 321 -8.91 5.05 10.35
N THR A 322 -9.54 3.94 9.96
CA THR A 322 -10.40 3.90 8.77
C THR A 322 -11.77 3.37 9.15
N TYR A 323 -12.83 4.06 8.71
CA TYR A 323 -14.22 3.67 8.90
C TYR A 323 -14.82 3.31 7.55
N ARG A 324 -15.37 2.10 7.42
CA ARG A 324 -15.85 1.55 6.15
C ARG A 324 -17.30 1.12 6.29
N PHE A 325 -18.09 1.42 5.29
CA PHE A 325 -19.45 0.95 5.17
C PHE A 325 -19.73 0.45 3.76
N GLY A 326 -20.36 -0.72 3.64
CA GLY A 326 -20.65 -1.35 2.38
C GLY A 326 -22.00 -2.06 2.37
N ALA A 327 -22.58 -2.13 1.18
CA ALA A 327 -23.82 -2.86 0.94
C ALA A 327 -23.71 -3.70 -0.34
N GLN A 328 -24.32 -4.88 -0.30
CA GLN A 328 -24.49 -5.75 -1.46
C GLN A 328 -25.97 -6.03 -1.68
N TYR A 329 -26.41 -5.97 -2.94
CA TYR A 329 -27.73 -6.36 -3.40
C TYR A 329 -27.64 -7.52 -4.40
N LYS A 330 -28.10 -8.69 -4.00
CA LYS A 330 -28.26 -9.85 -4.88
C LYS A 330 -29.56 -9.66 -5.68
N HIS A 331 -29.45 -9.22 -6.94
CA HIS A 331 -30.61 -9.01 -7.80
C HIS A 331 -31.21 -10.37 -8.18
N ASN A 332 -30.39 -11.30 -8.65
CA ASN A 332 -30.70 -12.69 -8.98
C ASN A 332 -29.44 -13.55 -8.94
N ASP A 333 -29.50 -14.80 -9.40
CA ASP A 333 -28.35 -15.71 -9.39
C ASP A 333 -27.24 -15.31 -10.37
N LYS A 334 -27.50 -14.41 -11.31
CA LYS A 334 -26.50 -13.92 -12.26
C LYS A 334 -25.90 -12.58 -11.88
N PHE A 335 -26.64 -11.71 -11.20
CA PHE A 335 -26.20 -10.34 -10.93
C PHE A 335 -26.23 -10.01 -9.44
N SER A 336 -25.13 -9.52 -8.94
CA SER A 336 -24.99 -8.87 -7.63
C SER A 336 -24.35 -7.50 -7.80
N PHE A 337 -24.94 -6.48 -7.15
CA PHE A 337 -24.46 -5.11 -7.17
C PHE A 337 -23.92 -4.74 -5.80
N ARG A 338 -22.91 -3.88 -5.76
CA ARG A 338 -22.27 -3.43 -4.53
C ARG A 338 -22.01 -1.94 -4.59
N ALA A 339 -22.10 -1.30 -3.44
CA ALA A 339 -21.69 0.07 -3.23
C ALA A 339 -21.12 0.24 -1.83
N GLY A 340 -20.24 1.20 -1.65
CA GLY A 340 -19.67 1.49 -0.33
C GLY A 340 -19.00 2.86 -0.27
N ILE A 341 -18.72 3.24 0.95
CA ILE A 341 -18.00 4.47 1.29
C ILE A 341 -17.04 4.17 2.44
N TYR A 342 -15.89 4.83 2.43
CA TYR A 342 -15.01 4.82 3.60
C TYR A 342 -14.36 6.17 3.82
N TYR A 343 -14.02 6.44 5.07
CA TYR A 343 -13.19 7.56 5.49
C TYR A 343 -11.89 7.02 6.06
N ASP A 344 -10.75 7.54 5.57
CA ASP A 344 -9.41 7.11 5.94
C ASP A 344 -8.63 8.31 6.49
N GLU A 345 -8.27 8.24 7.78
CA GLU A 345 -7.48 9.27 8.45
C GLU A 345 -6.02 9.21 7.99
N SER A 346 -5.40 10.35 7.82
CA SER A 346 -3.97 10.47 7.55
C SER A 346 -3.13 10.27 8.83
N PRO A 347 -2.05 9.47 8.76
CA PRO A 347 -1.08 9.40 9.85
C PRO A 347 -0.14 10.60 9.91
N VAL A 348 -0.07 11.41 8.86
CA VAL A 348 0.89 12.52 8.72
C VAL A 348 0.54 13.66 9.65
N GLN A 349 1.50 14.11 10.42
CA GLN A 349 1.35 15.27 11.33
C GLN A 349 1.80 16.57 10.66
N ASN A 350 1.37 17.70 11.20
CA ASN A 350 1.78 19.03 10.73
C ASN A 350 3.30 19.19 10.82
N GLY A 351 3.91 19.74 9.76
CA GLY A 351 5.36 19.90 9.66
C GLY A 351 6.12 18.64 9.18
N TYR A 352 5.41 17.53 8.97
CA TYR A 352 5.99 16.25 8.51
C TYR A 352 5.41 15.78 7.16
N PHE A 353 4.77 16.67 6.42
CA PHE A 353 4.12 16.34 5.16
C PHE A 353 5.14 16.31 4.02
N ALA A 354 5.63 15.13 3.72
CA ALA A 354 6.66 14.92 2.72
C ALA A 354 6.07 14.59 1.34
N PRO A 355 6.61 15.17 0.25
CA PRO A 355 6.00 15.08 -1.08
C PRO A 355 6.17 13.73 -1.79
N GLU A 356 6.94 12.80 -1.25
CA GLU A 356 6.98 11.40 -1.71
C GLU A 356 5.74 10.60 -1.27
N THR A 357 5.01 11.08 -0.25
CA THR A 357 3.73 10.53 0.20
C THR A 357 2.75 11.67 0.47
N PRO A 358 2.34 12.42 -0.56
CA PRO A 358 1.58 13.67 -0.40
C PRO A 358 0.12 13.37 -0.06
N ARG A 359 -0.15 12.92 1.17
CA ARG A 359 -1.45 12.36 1.56
C ARG A 359 -1.99 12.93 2.85
N ASN A 360 -3.26 13.26 2.82
CA ASN A 360 -4.05 13.69 3.96
C ASN A 360 -5.33 12.87 4.05
N ASP A 361 -6.26 13.24 4.92
CA ASP A 361 -7.53 12.56 5.08
C ASP A 361 -8.27 12.42 3.76
N SER A 362 -8.93 11.28 3.58
CA SER A 362 -9.59 10.96 2.33
C SER A 362 -10.93 10.25 2.52
N THR A 363 -11.80 10.42 1.53
CA THR A 363 -13.07 9.69 1.42
C THR A 363 -13.09 8.89 0.13
N GLY A 364 -13.26 7.57 0.27
CA GLY A 364 -13.40 6.65 -0.85
C GLY A 364 -14.85 6.32 -1.15
N TYR A 365 -15.25 6.49 -2.40
CA TYR A 365 -16.56 6.08 -2.93
C TYR A 365 -16.33 4.88 -3.84
N THR A 366 -17.05 3.80 -3.60
CA THR A 366 -16.86 2.56 -4.33
C THR A 366 -18.16 2.02 -4.89
N GLY A 367 -18.04 1.24 -5.96
CA GLY A 367 -19.15 0.54 -6.54
C GLY A 367 -18.66 -0.63 -7.39
N GLY A 368 -19.57 -1.54 -7.73
CA GLY A 368 -19.20 -2.65 -8.58
C GLY A 368 -20.29 -3.69 -8.72
N LEU A 369 -20.00 -4.72 -9.48
CA LEU A 369 -20.93 -5.80 -9.75
C LEU A 369 -20.21 -7.13 -9.95
N THR A 370 -20.93 -8.22 -9.72
CA THR A 370 -20.58 -9.57 -10.19
C THR A 370 -21.57 -9.99 -11.25
N TYR A 371 -21.06 -10.53 -12.35
CA TYR A 371 -21.83 -11.26 -13.36
C TYR A 371 -21.41 -12.73 -13.38
N MET A 372 -22.31 -13.63 -13.03
CA MET A 372 -22.08 -15.06 -13.09
C MET A 372 -22.27 -15.56 -14.53
N ILE A 373 -21.15 -15.91 -15.18
CA ILE A 373 -21.14 -16.51 -16.54
C ILE A 373 -21.76 -17.92 -16.48
N THR A 374 -21.35 -18.68 -15.45
CA THR A 374 -21.91 -19.99 -15.10
C THR A 374 -22.24 -20.00 -13.60
N PRO A 375 -22.91 -21.02 -13.05
CA PRO A 375 -23.11 -21.11 -11.60
C PRO A 375 -21.81 -21.08 -10.77
N ASN A 376 -20.69 -21.42 -11.39
CA ASN A 376 -19.39 -21.57 -10.75
C ASN A 376 -18.39 -20.46 -11.09
N LEU A 377 -18.56 -19.75 -12.22
CA LEU A 377 -17.62 -18.76 -12.72
C LEU A 377 -18.27 -17.39 -12.82
N GLY A 378 -17.72 -16.42 -12.11
CA GLY A 378 -18.13 -15.02 -12.13
C GLY A 378 -17.05 -14.08 -12.62
N VAL A 379 -17.48 -12.98 -13.24
CA VAL A 379 -16.66 -11.79 -13.51
C VAL A 379 -17.06 -10.73 -12.51
N ASP A 380 -16.07 -10.16 -11.83
CA ASP A 380 -16.24 -9.10 -10.85
C ASP A 380 -15.67 -7.79 -11.41
N ALA A 381 -16.45 -6.73 -11.40
CA ALA A 381 -16.01 -5.40 -11.74
C ALA A 381 -16.11 -4.49 -10.50
N SER A 382 -15.11 -3.69 -10.27
CA SER A 382 -15.07 -2.73 -9.18
C SER A 382 -14.62 -1.36 -9.64
N PHE A 383 -14.92 -0.37 -8.84
CA PHE A 383 -14.58 1.01 -9.08
C PHE A 383 -14.34 1.74 -7.76
N LEU A 384 -13.25 2.49 -7.68
CA LEU A 384 -12.95 3.39 -6.59
C LEU A 384 -12.71 4.80 -7.13
N TYR A 385 -13.36 5.78 -6.51
CA TYR A 385 -13.01 7.19 -6.55
C TYR A 385 -12.58 7.62 -5.15
N LEU A 386 -11.33 8.04 -5.00
CA LEU A 386 -10.77 8.49 -3.73
C LEU A 386 -10.53 9.99 -3.81
N HIS A 387 -11.23 10.73 -2.98
CA HIS A 387 -11.14 12.16 -2.83
C HIS A 387 -10.37 12.51 -1.56
N PHE A 388 -9.34 13.33 -1.69
CA PHE A 388 -8.59 13.89 -0.57
C PHE A 388 -9.03 15.32 -0.31
N SER A 389 -9.11 15.69 0.96
CA SER A 389 -9.28 17.09 1.32
C SER A 389 -8.09 17.91 0.83
N GLU A 390 -8.31 19.09 0.28
CA GLU A 390 -7.23 20.01 -0.02
C GLU A 390 -6.53 20.44 1.27
N VAL A 391 -5.20 20.46 1.28
CA VAL A 391 -4.43 20.77 2.49
C VAL A 391 -3.28 21.72 2.18
N ASN A 392 -3.10 22.70 3.09
CA ASN A 392 -1.87 23.48 3.19
C ASN A 392 -0.95 22.75 4.17
N ALA A 393 0.15 22.20 3.67
CA ALA A 393 1.03 21.38 4.46
C ALA A 393 2.50 21.61 4.09
N SER A 394 3.38 21.33 5.05
CA SER A 394 4.82 21.50 4.90
C SER A 394 5.62 20.34 5.47
N TYR A 395 6.82 20.17 4.96
CA TYR A 395 7.88 19.38 5.56
C TYR A 395 8.95 20.35 6.11
N ASP A 396 9.09 20.40 7.45
CA ASP A 396 9.87 21.42 8.15
C ASP A 396 11.24 20.92 8.63
N HIS A 397 11.66 19.75 8.13
CA HIS A 397 12.84 19.03 8.63
C HIS A 397 13.93 18.83 7.58
N TYR A 398 13.88 19.55 6.46
CA TYR A 398 14.97 19.53 5.49
C TYR A 398 16.15 20.34 6.04
N ILE A 399 17.34 19.75 6.02
CA ILE A 399 18.57 20.41 6.49
C ILE A 399 19.28 20.97 5.27
N GLU A 400 19.43 22.30 5.21
CA GLU A 400 20.19 23.02 4.19
C GLU A 400 21.47 23.58 4.80
N ASP A 401 22.57 23.56 4.07
CA ASP A 401 23.89 24.08 4.47
C ASP A 401 24.37 23.61 5.86
N GLY A 402 24.05 22.35 6.19
CA GLY A 402 24.60 21.64 7.35
C GLY A 402 23.98 21.95 8.69
N ASN A 403 23.15 23.00 8.87
CA ASN A 403 22.63 23.36 10.19
C ASN A 403 21.28 24.06 10.24
N THR A 404 20.61 24.30 9.14
CA THR A 404 19.37 25.07 9.14
C THR A 404 18.21 24.20 8.66
N ASN A 405 17.21 23.99 9.51
CA ASN A 405 15.95 23.41 9.08
C ASN A 405 15.22 24.40 8.17
N VAL A 406 14.92 23.98 6.96
CA VAL A 406 14.18 24.75 5.96
C VAL A 406 12.83 24.08 5.74
N SER A 407 11.77 24.87 5.81
CA SER A 407 10.42 24.40 5.50
C SER A 407 10.20 24.38 3.99
N PHE A 408 9.64 23.29 3.49
CA PHE A 408 9.10 23.20 2.14
C PHE A 408 7.60 22.93 2.22
N GLY A 409 6.78 23.85 1.73
CA GLY A 409 5.34 23.72 1.88
C GLY A 409 4.53 24.32 0.74
N GLY A 410 3.29 23.86 0.67
CA GLY A 410 2.35 24.30 -0.34
C GLY A 410 0.95 23.76 -0.12
N THR A 411 0.09 24.10 -1.05
CA THR A 411 -1.27 23.53 -1.14
C THR A 411 -1.21 22.27 -1.99
N TYR A 412 -1.66 21.15 -1.42
CA TYR A 412 -1.76 19.86 -2.09
C TYR A 412 -3.21 19.49 -2.35
N LYS A 413 -3.47 18.99 -3.56
CA LYS A 413 -4.76 18.48 -3.96
C LYS A 413 -4.60 17.16 -4.70
N ASN A 414 -5.16 16.09 -4.14
CA ASN A 414 -5.01 14.73 -4.63
C ASN A 414 -6.35 14.14 -5.04
N VAL A 415 -6.32 13.29 -6.04
CA VAL A 415 -7.45 12.47 -6.46
C VAL A 415 -6.94 11.14 -7.00
N VAL A 416 -7.66 10.06 -6.69
CA VAL A 416 -7.37 8.74 -7.23
C VAL A 416 -8.63 8.14 -7.83
N PHE A 417 -8.43 7.48 -8.95
CA PHE A 417 -9.44 6.80 -9.72
C PHE A 417 -8.96 5.38 -10.02
N SER A 418 -9.74 4.36 -9.70
CA SER A 418 -9.27 2.99 -9.87
C SER A 418 -10.41 2.05 -10.30
N PRO A 419 -10.57 1.79 -11.62
CA PRO A 419 -11.36 0.68 -12.10
C PRO A 419 -10.61 -0.64 -11.88
N GLY A 420 -11.38 -1.69 -11.58
CA GLY A 420 -10.85 -3.04 -11.36
C GLY A 420 -11.71 -4.11 -12.04
N ILE A 421 -11.05 -5.21 -12.37
CA ILE A 421 -11.70 -6.40 -12.92
C ILE A 421 -11.10 -7.65 -12.27
N GLY A 422 -11.92 -8.66 -12.08
CA GLY A 422 -11.50 -9.94 -11.53
C GLY A 422 -12.36 -11.10 -12.00
N LEU A 423 -11.87 -12.29 -11.68
CA LEU A 423 -12.56 -13.54 -11.88
C LEU A 423 -12.73 -14.23 -10.53
N SER A 424 -13.90 -14.82 -10.30
CA SER A 424 -14.16 -15.67 -9.15
C SER A 424 -14.69 -17.02 -9.61
N TYR A 425 -14.14 -18.09 -9.02
CA TYR A 425 -14.52 -19.47 -9.33
C TYR A 425 -14.77 -20.25 -8.05
N LYS A 426 -15.77 -21.12 -8.07
CA LYS A 426 -16.18 -21.90 -6.89
C LYS A 426 -16.79 -23.25 -7.31
N PHE A 427 -16.62 -24.29 -6.52
CA PHE A 427 -17.29 -25.59 -6.69
C PHE A 427 -17.34 -26.40 -5.39
#